data_31cffae07ad0e9fffe6e8c56bfed3f25
#
_entry.id   31cffae07ad0e9fffe6e8c56bfed3f25
#
_cell.length_a   1.000
_cell.length_b   1.000
_cell.length_c   1.000
_cell.angle_alpha   90.00
_cell.angle_beta   90.00
_cell.angle_gamma   90.00
#
_symmetry.space_group_name_H-M   'P 1'
#
loop_
_entity.id
_entity.type
_entity.pdbx_description
1 polymer ?
#
loop_
_entity_poly.entity_id
_entity_poly.type
_entity_poly.pdbx_seq_one_letter_code
_entity_poly.pdbx_strand_id
1 'polypeptide(L)'
;MKLLTSKVSIVTGAARGIGAAIALKLAEQGSHIAFTYVSDSSTEKANSLVSAIEKLGVKAKAYQVNAADFSACESLVNTIVSDFGTVDICVNNAGISKDNLLLRLTPEQWDEVMNTNLKSVYNMTKQVIRPMMKAKSGSIINMSSIIGIRGNAGQSSYAASKAGIIGFTKSIALEIGSRNIRCNAIAPGFVETDMTHYLNEGEAGKAFLDKIPLGRFGKAEEIANVGYISFLDPETGEWDAANKKPANVIQLSDNFNDAMEEIAIEIDSSGDYG
;
A
#
# COMPACT_ATOMS: atom_id res chain seq x y z
N MET A 1 -14.30 -14.80 13.15
CA MET A 1 -15.27 -13.96 12.42
C MET A 1 -14.55 -13.30 11.24
N LYS A 2 -15.13 -13.26 10.04
CA LYS A 2 -14.52 -12.57 8.88
C LYS A 2 -15.01 -11.12 8.89
N LEU A 3 -14.13 -10.16 9.13
CA LEU A 3 -14.51 -8.74 9.34
C LEU A 3 -14.77 -7.97 8.05
N LEU A 4 -14.31 -8.48 6.89
CA LEU A 4 -14.46 -7.83 5.58
C LEU A 4 -15.44 -8.57 4.66
N THR A 5 -16.38 -9.33 5.24
CA THR A 5 -17.37 -10.06 4.45
C THR A 5 -18.14 -9.12 3.53
N SER A 6 -18.24 -9.49 2.25
CA SER A 6 -18.89 -8.71 1.18
C SER A 6 -18.23 -7.37 0.83
N LYS A 7 -17.07 -7.04 1.39
CA LYS A 7 -16.27 -5.89 0.97
C LYS A 7 -15.52 -6.19 -0.33
N VAL A 8 -15.19 -5.15 -1.07
CA VAL A 8 -14.41 -5.22 -2.31
C VAL A 8 -13.13 -4.41 -2.15
N SER A 9 -12.00 -5.09 -2.30
CA SER A 9 -10.67 -4.49 -2.17
C SER A 9 -9.96 -4.44 -3.52
N ILE A 10 -9.37 -3.29 -3.83
CA ILE A 10 -8.43 -3.13 -4.94
C ILE A 10 -7.01 -3.10 -4.38
N VAL A 11 -6.09 -3.89 -4.95
CA VAL A 11 -4.66 -3.86 -4.62
C VAL A 11 -3.84 -3.66 -5.89
N THR A 12 -3.10 -2.55 -5.99
CA THR A 12 -2.25 -2.32 -7.16
C THR A 12 -0.90 -3.04 -7.04
N GLY A 13 -0.42 -3.62 -8.15
CA GLY A 13 0.87 -4.31 -8.18
C GLY A 13 0.92 -5.57 -7.31
N ALA A 14 -0.14 -6.37 -7.28
CA ALA A 14 -0.27 -7.47 -6.33
C ALA A 14 0.06 -8.87 -6.86
N ALA A 15 0.65 -9.00 -8.06
CA ALA A 15 1.04 -10.33 -8.55
C ALA A 15 2.13 -11.02 -7.71
N ARG A 16 2.80 -10.29 -6.79
CA ARG A 16 3.88 -10.79 -5.93
C ARG A 16 4.12 -9.89 -4.72
N GLY A 17 5.00 -10.34 -3.82
CA GLY A 17 5.53 -9.56 -2.70
C GLY A 17 4.44 -9.06 -1.74
N ILE A 18 4.63 -7.85 -1.21
CA ILE A 18 3.73 -7.24 -0.23
C ILE A 18 2.29 -7.16 -0.75
N GLY A 19 2.11 -6.78 -2.02
CA GLY A 19 0.77 -6.67 -2.61
C GLY A 19 0.01 -8.01 -2.64
N ALA A 20 0.69 -9.12 -2.96
CA ALA A 20 0.09 -10.45 -2.95
C ALA A 20 -0.27 -10.89 -1.52
N ALA A 21 0.60 -10.65 -0.55
CA ALA A 21 0.34 -10.94 0.85
C ALA A 21 -0.87 -10.13 1.39
N ILE A 22 -0.96 -8.85 1.04
CA ILE A 22 -2.11 -8.00 1.40
C ILE A 22 -3.40 -8.56 0.75
N ALA A 23 -3.38 -8.90 -0.54
CA ALA A 23 -4.54 -9.44 -1.24
C ALA A 23 -5.04 -10.74 -0.58
N LEU A 24 -4.13 -11.65 -0.23
CA LEU A 24 -4.45 -12.89 0.48
C LEU A 24 -5.03 -12.59 1.88
N LYS A 25 -4.42 -11.69 2.64
CA LYS A 25 -4.89 -11.33 3.97
C LYS A 25 -6.30 -10.75 3.96
N LEU A 26 -6.59 -9.85 3.02
CA LEU A 26 -7.94 -9.29 2.86
C LEU A 26 -8.95 -10.36 2.45
N ALA A 27 -8.55 -11.30 1.58
CA ALA A 27 -9.38 -12.43 1.18
C ALA A 27 -9.69 -13.39 2.34
N GLU A 28 -8.72 -13.70 3.20
CA GLU A 28 -8.91 -14.46 4.44
C GLU A 28 -9.98 -13.84 5.33
N GLN A 29 -10.07 -12.50 5.34
CA GLN A 29 -11.06 -11.76 6.10
C GLN A 29 -12.41 -11.60 5.37
N GLY A 30 -12.56 -12.20 4.19
CA GLY A 30 -13.83 -12.28 3.47
C GLY A 30 -14.04 -11.21 2.40
N SER A 31 -13.03 -10.38 2.11
CA SER A 31 -13.11 -9.41 1.02
C SER A 31 -12.99 -10.07 -0.34
N HIS A 32 -13.78 -9.62 -1.31
CA HIS A 32 -13.54 -9.88 -2.72
C HIS A 32 -12.36 -9.05 -3.21
N ILE A 33 -11.52 -9.61 -4.09
CA ILE A 33 -10.26 -8.99 -4.47
C ILE A 33 -10.21 -8.69 -5.96
N ALA A 34 -10.01 -7.42 -6.29
CA ALA A 34 -9.54 -6.95 -7.58
C ALA A 34 -8.07 -6.54 -7.44
N PHE A 35 -7.19 -6.95 -8.33
CA PHE A 35 -5.80 -6.51 -8.24
C PHE A 35 -5.17 -6.28 -9.60
N THR A 36 -4.12 -5.44 -9.64
CA THR A 36 -3.43 -5.14 -10.89
C THR A 36 -2.04 -5.75 -10.95
N TYR A 37 -1.60 -6.00 -12.17
CA TYR A 37 -0.23 -6.30 -12.57
C TYR A 37 0.06 -5.64 -13.92
N VAL A 38 1.33 -5.53 -14.34
CA VAL A 38 1.71 -4.81 -15.56
C VAL A 38 2.30 -5.73 -16.62
N SER A 39 3.25 -6.57 -16.24
CA SER A 39 4.06 -7.36 -17.18
C SER A 39 3.39 -8.68 -17.56
N ASP A 40 3.45 -9.08 -18.83
CA ASP A 40 3.03 -10.40 -19.31
C ASP A 40 3.73 -11.53 -18.54
N SER A 41 4.98 -11.33 -18.15
CA SER A 41 5.74 -12.30 -17.33
C SER A 41 5.15 -12.49 -15.93
N SER A 42 4.25 -11.64 -15.47
CA SER A 42 3.54 -11.74 -14.19
C SER A 42 2.17 -12.42 -14.31
N THR A 43 1.71 -12.76 -15.52
CA THR A 43 0.36 -13.31 -15.76
C THR A 43 0.18 -14.66 -15.04
N GLU A 44 1.16 -15.55 -15.08
CA GLU A 44 1.09 -16.83 -14.39
C GLU A 44 1.00 -16.67 -12.87
N LYS A 45 1.81 -15.76 -12.29
CA LYS A 45 1.75 -15.44 -10.86
C LYS A 45 0.39 -14.82 -10.50
N ALA A 46 -0.15 -13.94 -11.33
CA ALA A 46 -1.45 -13.33 -11.12
C ALA A 46 -2.57 -14.38 -11.13
N ASN A 47 -2.58 -15.31 -12.10
CA ASN A 47 -3.56 -16.40 -12.17
C ASN A 47 -3.45 -17.35 -10.97
N SER A 48 -2.24 -17.65 -10.52
CA SER A 48 -1.99 -18.46 -9.33
C SER A 48 -2.55 -17.77 -8.07
N LEU A 49 -2.39 -16.47 -7.95
CA LEU A 49 -2.95 -15.69 -6.83
C LEU A 49 -4.48 -15.66 -6.87
N VAL A 50 -5.10 -15.47 -8.07
CA VAL A 50 -6.56 -15.58 -8.22
C VAL A 50 -7.05 -16.93 -7.69
N SER A 51 -6.44 -18.02 -8.15
CA SER A 51 -6.81 -19.37 -7.72
C SER A 51 -6.64 -19.60 -6.22
N ALA A 52 -5.59 -19.03 -5.62
CA ALA A 52 -5.37 -19.11 -4.17
C ALA A 52 -6.45 -18.35 -3.39
N ILE A 53 -6.84 -17.16 -3.85
CA ILE A 53 -7.87 -16.35 -3.21
C ILE A 53 -9.25 -17.00 -3.35
N GLU A 54 -9.58 -17.54 -4.50
CA GLU A 54 -10.88 -18.21 -4.73
C GLU A 54 -11.06 -19.44 -3.83
N LYS A 55 -9.99 -20.15 -3.50
CA LYS A 55 -10.01 -21.25 -2.50
C LYS A 55 -10.42 -20.79 -1.10
N LEU A 56 -10.28 -19.50 -0.78
CA LEU A 56 -10.74 -18.92 0.48
C LEU A 56 -12.26 -18.61 0.49
N GLY A 57 -12.94 -18.85 -0.64
CA GLY A 57 -14.39 -18.70 -0.80
C GLY A 57 -14.84 -17.28 -1.16
N VAL A 58 -13.94 -16.45 -1.66
CA VAL A 58 -14.24 -15.09 -2.14
C VAL A 58 -13.93 -14.96 -3.64
N LYS A 59 -14.50 -13.96 -4.29
CA LYS A 59 -14.23 -13.69 -5.72
C LYS A 59 -12.87 -13.00 -5.86
N ALA A 60 -12.12 -13.36 -6.89
CA ALA A 60 -10.89 -12.67 -7.27
C ALA A 60 -10.83 -12.39 -8.76
N LYS A 61 -10.24 -11.25 -9.15
CA LYS A 61 -9.96 -10.93 -10.55
C LYS A 61 -8.67 -10.12 -10.69
N ALA A 62 -7.82 -10.57 -11.58
CA ALA A 62 -6.59 -9.88 -11.94
C ALA A 62 -6.81 -9.02 -13.19
N TYR A 63 -6.22 -7.82 -13.20
CA TYR A 63 -6.30 -6.89 -14.32
C TYR A 63 -4.89 -6.46 -14.73
N GLN A 64 -4.58 -6.61 -16.01
CA GLN A 64 -3.31 -6.13 -16.54
C GLN A 64 -3.42 -4.63 -16.84
N VAL A 65 -3.04 -3.80 -15.87
CA VAL A 65 -3.18 -2.34 -15.92
C VAL A 65 -1.97 -1.67 -15.29
N ASN A 66 -1.41 -0.68 -15.98
CA ASN A 66 -0.40 0.21 -15.44
C ASN A 66 -1.07 1.36 -14.68
N ALA A 67 -0.93 1.39 -13.36
CA ALA A 67 -1.51 2.44 -12.53
C ALA A 67 -0.89 3.85 -12.77
N ALA A 68 0.24 3.96 -13.47
CA ALA A 68 0.79 5.23 -13.90
C ALA A 68 -0.04 5.89 -15.03
N ASP A 69 -0.90 5.13 -15.72
CA ASP A 69 -1.81 5.65 -16.75
C ASP A 69 -3.16 6.04 -16.11
N PHE A 70 -3.49 7.32 -16.21
CA PHE A 70 -4.71 7.87 -15.62
C PHE A 70 -5.99 7.30 -16.25
N SER A 71 -6.03 7.20 -17.58
CA SER A 71 -7.20 6.72 -18.32
C SER A 71 -7.41 5.23 -18.10
N ALA A 72 -6.32 4.47 -18.00
CA ALA A 72 -6.39 3.05 -17.65
C ALA A 72 -6.92 2.83 -16.23
N CYS A 73 -6.55 3.68 -15.26
CA CYS A 73 -7.11 3.64 -13.90
C CYS A 73 -8.61 3.95 -13.87
N GLU A 74 -9.06 4.93 -14.65
CA GLU A 74 -10.49 5.25 -14.77
C GLU A 74 -11.28 4.07 -15.31
N SER A 75 -10.83 3.50 -16.42
CA SER A 75 -11.46 2.32 -17.04
C SER A 75 -11.45 1.12 -16.09
N LEU A 76 -10.35 0.91 -15.37
CA LEU A 76 -10.21 -0.16 -14.37
C LEU A 76 -11.25 -0.04 -13.26
N VAL A 77 -11.36 1.13 -12.63
CA VAL A 77 -12.29 1.31 -11.50
C VAL A 77 -13.73 1.16 -11.96
N ASN A 78 -14.09 1.68 -13.14
CA ASN A 78 -15.41 1.49 -13.73
C ASN A 78 -15.70 -0.01 -13.97
N THR A 79 -14.73 -0.76 -14.49
CA THR A 79 -14.85 -2.21 -14.70
C THR A 79 -15.01 -2.95 -13.38
N ILE A 80 -14.22 -2.60 -12.34
CA ILE A 80 -14.33 -3.22 -11.02
C ILE A 80 -15.71 -2.96 -10.39
N VAL A 81 -16.22 -1.73 -10.49
CA VAL A 81 -17.58 -1.41 -10.01
C VAL A 81 -18.64 -2.21 -10.77
N SER A 82 -18.45 -2.44 -12.07
CA SER A 82 -19.35 -3.30 -12.86
C SER A 82 -19.27 -4.78 -12.43
N ASP A 83 -18.05 -5.29 -12.18
CA ASP A 83 -17.81 -6.71 -11.86
C ASP A 83 -18.21 -7.07 -10.42
N PHE A 84 -18.01 -6.15 -9.47
CA PHE A 84 -18.14 -6.40 -8.03
C PHE A 84 -19.21 -5.55 -7.34
N GLY A 85 -19.74 -4.52 -8.01
CA GLY A 85 -20.80 -3.65 -7.49
C GLY A 85 -20.31 -2.43 -6.71
N THR A 86 -19.13 -2.49 -6.09
CA THR A 86 -18.59 -1.43 -5.24
C THR A 86 -17.06 -1.44 -5.20
N VAL A 87 -16.48 -0.44 -4.52
CA VAL A 87 -15.08 -0.41 -4.07
C VAL A 87 -15.08 0.12 -2.63
N ASP A 88 -14.71 -0.73 -1.68
CA ASP A 88 -14.66 -0.38 -0.26
C ASP A 88 -13.24 -0.06 0.20
N ILE A 89 -12.24 -0.75 -0.35
CA ILE A 89 -10.84 -0.64 0.05
C ILE A 89 -9.97 -0.44 -1.19
N CYS A 90 -9.02 0.50 -1.12
CA CYS A 90 -8.00 0.67 -2.15
C CYS A 90 -6.61 0.67 -1.51
N VAL A 91 -5.76 -0.28 -1.91
CA VAL A 91 -4.36 -0.34 -1.50
C VAL A 91 -3.48 0.05 -2.68
N ASN A 92 -2.90 1.22 -2.60
CA ASN A 92 -1.91 1.72 -3.55
C ASN A 92 -0.53 1.17 -3.20
N ASN A 93 -0.22 -0.03 -3.72
CA ASN A 93 1.02 -0.74 -3.42
C ASN A 93 2.02 -0.74 -4.59
N ALA A 94 1.59 -0.57 -5.82
CA ALA A 94 2.47 -0.55 -6.99
C ALA A 94 3.65 0.41 -6.81
N GLY A 95 4.85 -0.05 -7.09
CA GLY A 95 6.05 0.78 -6.98
C GLY A 95 7.29 0.08 -7.50
N ILE A 96 8.28 0.90 -7.85
CA ILE A 96 9.61 0.49 -8.34
C ILE A 96 10.68 1.30 -7.64
N SER A 97 11.92 0.80 -7.66
CA SER A 97 13.11 1.57 -7.36
C SER A 97 14.06 1.56 -8.57
N LYS A 98 14.75 2.67 -8.79
CA LYS A 98 15.83 2.83 -9.78
C LYS A 98 17.02 3.47 -9.03
N ASP A 99 17.73 2.60 -8.31
CA ASP A 99 18.79 3.04 -7.42
C ASP A 99 20.00 3.51 -8.22
N ASN A 100 20.38 4.78 -8.04
CA ASN A 100 21.56 5.38 -8.64
C ASN A 100 21.96 6.63 -7.85
N LEU A 101 23.27 6.93 -7.78
CA LEU A 101 23.74 8.19 -7.22
C LEU A 101 23.18 9.36 -8.07
N LEU A 102 22.83 10.47 -7.43
CA LEU A 102 22.20 11.60 -8.10
C LEU A 102 22.94 12.09 -9.34
N LEU A 103 24.28 12.06 -9.29
CA LEU A 103 25.13 12.44 -10.42
C LEU A 103 24.92 11.57 -11.68
N ARG A 104 24.45 10.34 -11.50
CA ARG A 104 24.26 9.35 -12.57
C ARG A 104 22.78 9.03 -12.82
N LEU A 105 21.89 9.55 -11.99
CA LEU A 105 20.44 9.35 -12.14
C LEU A 105 19.96 10.16 -13.36
N THR A 106 19.36 9.47 -14.34
CA THR A 106 18.83 10.16 -15.52
C THR A 106 17.43 10.73 -15.29
N PRO A 107 17.02 11.76 -16.04
CA PRO A 107 15.65 12.27 -15.99
C PRO A 107 14.59 11.18 -16.21
N GLU A 108 14.84 10.26 -17.13
CA GLU A 108 13.92 9.16 -17.46
C GLU A 108 13.75 8.21 -16.27
N GLN A 109 14.85 7.88 -15.57
CA GLN A 109 14.80 7.05 -14.34
C GLN A 109 14.02 7.75 -13.22
N TRP A 110 14.24 9.06 -13.07
CA TRP A 110 13.49 9.89 -12.14
C TRP A 110 12.00 9.88 -12.46
N ASP A 111 11.63 10.18 -13.71
CA ASP A 111 10.25 10.27 -14.16
C ASP A 111 9.53 8.92 -14.06
N GLU A 112 10.21 7.82 -14.38
CA GLU A 112 9.66 6.47 -14.24
C GLU A 112 9.28 6.17 -12.79
N VAL A 113 10.17 6.50 -11.82
CA VAL A 113 9.91 6.30 -10.40
C VAL A 113 8.78 7.20 -9.92
N MET A 114 8.78 8.48 -10.26
CA MET A 114 7.73 9.43 -9.86
C MET A 114 6.36 9.05 -10.44
N ASN A 115 6.31 8.65 -11.70
CA ASN A 115 5.09 8.22 -12.35
C ASN A 115 4.55 6.92 -11.77
N THR A 116 5.41 5.94 -11.53
CA THR A 116 4.99 4.62 -11.04
C THR A 116 4.64 4.66 -9.56
N ASN A 117 5.39 5.38 -8.72
CA ASN A 117 5.20 5.35 -7.27
C ASN A 117 4.20 6.41 -6.78
N LEU A 118 4.31 7.67 -7.24
CA LEU A 118 3.53 8.78 -6.69
C LEU A 118 2.31 9.10 -7.55
N LYS A 119 2.50 9.27 -8.87
CA LYS A 119 1.39 9.60 -9.76
C LYS A 119 0.36 8.47 -9.82
N SER A 120 0.77 7.22 -9.74
CA SER A 120 -0.15 6.07 -9.68
C SER A 120 -1.07 6.14 -8.46
N VAL A 121 -0.55 6.56 -7.30
CA VAL A 121 -1.34 6.75 -6.07
C VAL A 121 -2.41 7.83 -6.31
N TYR A 122 -2.03 8.96 -6.91
CA TYR A 122 -2.99 9.99 -7.30
C TYR A 122 -4.04 9.44 -8.27
N ASN A 123 -3.60 8.76 -9.34
CA ASN A 123 -4.50 8.23 -10.37
C ASN A 123 -5.57 7.32 -9.76
N MET A 124 -5.16 6.30 -9.02
CA MET A 124 -6.09 5.35 -8.40
C MET A 124 -6.98 6.00 -7.34
N THR A 125 -6.39 6.81 -6.45
CA THR A 125 -7.14 7.49 -5.38
C THR A 125 -8.25 8.36 -5.98
N LYS A 126 -7.95 9.15 -7.01
CA LYS A 126 -8.94 10.00 -7.69
C LYS A 126 -10.12 9.21 -8.24
N GLN A 127 -9.90 8.02 -8.78
CA GLN A 127 -10.96 7.20 -9.35
C GLN A 127 -11.81 6.51 -8.27
N VAL A 128 -11.19 6.00 -7.19
CA VAL A 128 -11.94 5.28 -6.14
C VAL A 128 -12.70 6.21 -5.19
N ILE A 129 -12.28 7.46 -5.05
CA ILE A 129 -12.98 8.44 -4.17
C ILE A 129 -14.45 8.58 -4.59
N ARG A 130 -14.76 8.64 -5.88
CA ARG A 130 -16.14 8.86 -6.36
C ARG A 130 -17.11 7.74 -5.94
N PRO A 131 -16.86 6.46 -6.20
CA PRO A 131 -17.71 5.37 -5.69
C PRO A 131 -17.74 5.32 -4.16
N MET A 132 -16.63 5.55 -3.46
CA MET A 132 -16.58 5.59 -1.99
C MET A 132 -17.43 6.74 -1.42
N MET A 133 -17.38 7.93 -2.01
CA MET A 133 -18.25 9.06 -1.61
C MET A 133 -19.73 8.75 -1.82
N LYS A 134 -20.08 8.06 -2.91
CA LYS A 134 -21.47 7.61 -3.15
C LYS A 134 -21.92 6.61 -2.09
N ALA A 135 -21.04 5.69 -1.69
CA ALA A 135 -21.29 4.71 -0.64
C ALA A 135 -21.21 5.33 0.78
N LYS A 136 -20.67 6.54 0.94
CA LYS A 136 -20.36 7.18 2.22
C LYS A 136 -19.50 6.30 3.13
N SER A 137 -18.59 5.54 2.54
CA SER A 137 -17.72 4.59 3.23
C SER A 137 -16.54 4.26 2.34
N GLY A 138 -15.35 4.16 2.90
CA GLY A 138 -14.16 3.75 2.18
C GLY A 138 -12.90 3.78 3.01
N SER A 139 -11.89 3.02 2.58
CA SER A 139 -10.56 3.07 3.18
C SER A 139 -9.49 3.00 2.10
N ILE A 140 -8.56 3.95 2.13
CA ILE A 140 -7.43 4.03 1.22
C ILE A 140 -6.16 3.82 2.02
N ILE A 141 -5.28 2.92 1.55
CA ILE A 141 -3.95 2.72 2.10
C ILE A 141 -2.92 2.95 1.01
N ASN A 142 -1.96 3.79 1.31
CA ASN A 142 -0.86 4.15 0.43
C ASN A 142 0.45 3.57 0.96
N MET A 143 1.12 2.74 0.16
CA MET A 143 2.40 2.13 0.55
C MET A 143 3.55 3.13 0.35
N SER A 144 3.98 3.74 1.45
CA SER A 144 5.19 4.56 1.51
C SER A 144 6.44 3.68 1.77
N SER A 145 7.42 4.18 2.46
CA SER A 145 8.63 3.48 2.91
C SER A 145 9.32 4.30 4.00
N ILE A 146 10.07 3.62 4.87
CA ILE A 146 11.01 4.28 5.79
C ILE A 146 12.02 5.18 5.03
N ILE A 147 12.34 4.82 3.79
CA ILE A 147 13.21 5.63 2.93
C ILE A 147 12.58 6.98 2.58
N GLY A 148 11.25 7.06 2.51
CA GLY A 148 10.53 8.33 2.33
C GLY A 148 10.61 9.24 3.57
N ILE A 149 10.92 8.67 4.75
CA ILE A 149 11.05 9.41 6.01
C ILE A 149 12.51 9.80 6.26
N ARG A 150 13.44 8.85 6.09
CA ARG A 150 14.86 9.02 6.47
C ARG A 150 15.76 9.39 5.29
N GLY A 151 15.37 9.08 4.05
CA GLY A 151 16.25 9.10 2.90
C GLY A 151 17.20 7.89 2.87
N ASN A 152 17.86 7.69 1.73
CA ASN A 152 18.97 6.75 1.58
C ASN A 152 19.84 7.18 0.40
N ALA A 153 21.17 7.03 0.52
CA ALA A 153 22.09 7.32 -0.58
C ALA A 153 21.78 6.43 -1.79
N GLY A 154 21.74 7.04 -2.98
CA GLY A 154 21.40 6.34 -4.22
C GLY A 154 19.91 6.13 -4.47
N GLN A 155 19.02 6.60 -3.57
CA GLN A 155 17.58 6.41 -3.69
C GLN A 155 16.80 7.74 -3.68
N SER A 156 17.38 8.81 -4.21
CA SER A 156 16.77 10.16 -4.14
C SER A 156 15.39 10.24 -4.80
N SER A 157 15.18 9.65 -5.98
CA SER A 157 13.86 9.59 -6.65
C SER A 157 12.87 8.74 -5.87
N TYR A 158 13.31 7.59 -5.38
CA TYR A 158 12.47 6.71 -4.56
C TYR A 158 12.07 7.40 -3.25
N ALA A 159 13.03 7.98 -2.52
CA ALA A 159 12.76 8.73 -1.30
C ALA A 159 11.76 9.88 -1.54
N ALA A 160 11.98 10.68 -2.58
CA ALA A 160 11.08 11.78 -2.96
C ALA A 160 9.67 11.27 -3.25
N SER A 161 9.53 10.19 -4.02
CA SER A 161 8.22 9.60 -4.34
C SER A 161 7.50 9.10 -3.08
N LYS A 162 8.21 8.43 -2.17
CA LYS A 162 7.64 7.86 -0.94
C LYS A 162 7.33 8.93 0.12
N ALA A 163 8.13 9.99 0.22
CA ALA A 163 7.81 11.17 1.01
C ALA A 163 6.59 11.91 0.46
N GLY A 164 6.50 12.07 -0.86
CA GLY A 164 5.33 12.67 -1.53
C GLY A 164 4.03 11.92 -1.25
N ILE A 165 4.07 10.58 -1.14
CA ILE A 165 2.92 9.76 -0.75
C ILE A 165 2.42 10.14 0.65
N ILE A 166 3.31 10.39 1.60
CA ILE A 166 2.95 10.79 2.98
C ILE A 166 2.20 12.12 2.96
N GLY A 167 2.75 13.14 2.30
CA GLY A 167 2.10 14.45 2.16
C GLY A 167 0.75 14.37 1.44
N PHE A 168 0.69 13.60 0.34
CA PHE A 168 -0.55 13.35 -0.39
C PHE A 168 -1.60 12.69 0.51
N THR A 169 -1.22 11.65 1.27
CA THR A 169 -2.13 10.93 2.16
C THR A 169 -2.76 11.84 3.19
N LYS A 170 -1.96 12.69 3.85
CA LYS A 170 -2.45 13.67 4.85
C LYS A 170 -3.47 14.62 4.24
N SER A 171 -3.17 15.19 3.07
CA SER A 171 -4.07 16.12 2.37
C SER A 171 -5.39 15.46 2.00
N ILE A 172 -5.34 14.25 1.43
CA ILE A 172 -6.55 13.52 1.03
C ILE A 172 -7.38 13.14 2.25
N ALA A 173 -6.78 12.71 3.35
CA ALA A 173 -7.52 12.38 4.56
C ALA A 173 -8.32 13.57 5.10
N LEU A 174 -7.74 14.78 5.09
CA LEU A 174 -8.45 16.01 5.48
C LEU A 174 -9.59 16.34 4.51
N GLU A 175 -9.38 16.14 3.20
CA GLU A 175 -10.36 16.46 2.16
C GLU A 175 -11.60 15.56 2.21
N ILE A 176 -11.41 14.26 2.43
CA ILE A 176 -12.49 13.26 2.29
C ILE A 176 -12.99 12.68 3.64
N GLY A 177 -12.33 13.00 4.76
CA GLY A 177 -12.68 12.48 6.08
C GLY A 177 -14.14 12.78 6.47
N SER A 178 -14.66 13.98 6.12
CA SER A 178 -16.06 14.35 6.35
C SER A 178 -17.07 13.47 5.58
N ARG A 179 -16.60 12.69 4.62
CA ARG A 179 -17.39 11.74 3.81
C ARG A 179 -17.31 10.32 4.32
N ASN A 180 -16.74 10.12 5.49
CA ASN A 180 -16.54 8.79 6.08
C ASN A 180 -15.60 7.90 5.26
N ILE A 181 -14.55 8.51 4.70
CA ILE A 181 -13.50 7.82 3.93
C ILE A 181 -12.17 8.09 4.62
N ARG A 182 -11.49 7.02 5.02
CA ARG A 182 -10.16 7.12 5.65
C ARG A 182 -9.06 7.00 4.60
N CYS A 183 -7.96 7.70 4.81
CA CYS A 183 -6.79 7.61 3.95
C CYS A 183 -5.53 7.56 4.83
N ASN A 184 -4.79 6.44 4.79
CA ASN A 184 -3.62 6.19 5.61
C ASN A 184 -2.41 5.82 4.77
N ALA A 185 -1.21 6.02 5.30
CA ALA A 185 0.03 5.55 4.71
C ALA A 185 0.71 4.52 5.64
N ILE A 186 1.29 3.49 5.04
CA ILE A 186 2.17 2.53 5.73
C ILE A 186 3.58 2.76 5.19
N ALA A 187 4.55 2.88 6.08
CA ALA A 187 5.96 3.07 5.74
C ALA A 187 6.79 1.85 6.20
N PRO A 188 6.82 0.76 5.42
CA PRO A 188 7.61 -0.42 5.74
C PRO A 188 9.11 -0.11 5.81
N GLY A 189 9.81 -0.81 6.70
CA GLY A 189 11.26 -0.95 6.66
C GLY A 189 11.71 -1.93 5.56
N PHE A 190 12.77 -2.67 5.82
CA PHE A 190 13.27 -3.69 4.89
C PHE A 190 12.45 -4.97 5.01
N VAL A 191 11.83 -5.40 3.89
CA VAL A 191 10.97 -6.58 3.80
C VAL A 191 11.51 -7.53 2.75
N GLU A 192 11.54 -8.83 3.04
CA GLU A 192 11.94 -9.87 2.10
C GLU A 192 10.97 -9.93 0.92
N THR A 193 11.44 -9.53 -0.24
CA THR A 193 10.69 -9.55 -1.50
C THR A 193 11.67 -9.74 -2.67
N ASP A 194 11.15 -10.00 -3.86
CA ASP A 194 11.99 -10.03 -5.07
C ASP A 194 12.80 -8.72 -5.26
N MET A 195 12.29 -7.59 -4.76
CA MET A 195 12.95 -6.28 -4.86
C MET A 195 14.14 -6.14 -3.92
N THR A 196 14.16 -6.84 -2.80
CA THR A 196 15.19 -6.75 -1.75
C THR A 196 16.06 -8.00 -1.64
N HIS A 197 15.78 -9.03 -2.46
CA HIS A 197 16.50 -10.31 -2.41
C HIS A 197 18.02 -10.16 -2.54
N TYR A 198 18.49 -9.18 -3.31
CA TYR A 198 19.93 -8.89 -3.46
C TYR A 198 20.60 -8.43 -2.16
N LEU A 199 19.83 -8.00 -1.16
CA LEU A 199 20.34 -7.61 0.16
C LEU A 199 20.54 -8.81 1.10
N ASN A 200 20.04 -10.00 0.74
CA ASN A 200 20.21 -11.20 1.57
C ASN A 200 21.62 -11.82 1.45
N GLU A 201 22.43 -11.35 0.51
CA GLU A 201 23.74 -11.92 0.21
C GLU A 201 24.88 -10.90 0.41
N GLY A 202 25.98 -11.35 1.01
CA GLY A 202 27.23 -10.60 1.13
C GLY A 202 27.31 -9.60 2.29
N GLU A 203 28.43 -8.86 2.35
CA GLU A 203 28.71 -7.90 3.42
C GLU A 203 27.76 -6.71 3.45
N ALA A 204 27.23 -6.29 2.28
CA ALA A 204 26.25 -5.21 2.19
C ALA A 204 24.94 -5.57 2.90
N GLY A 205 24.44 -6.77 2.71
CA GLY A 205 23.25 -7.26 3.39
C GLY A 205 23.43 -7.33 4.90
N LYS A 206 24.60 -7.78 5.36
CA LYS A 206 24.94 -7.81 6.77
C LYS A 206 24.94 -6.42 7.39
N ALA A 207 25.50 -5.42 6.70
CA ALA A 207 25.49 -4.03 7.16
C ALA A 207 24.08 -3.41 7.25
N PHE A 208 23.10 -3.93 6.50
CA PHE A 208 21.69 -3.56 6.66
C PHE A 208 21.06 -4.27 7.84
N LEU A 209 21.30 -5.56 8.02
CA LEU A 209 20.80 -6.36 9.14
C LEU A 209 21.27 -5.82 10.49
N ASP A 210 22.52 -5.36 10.57
CA ASP A 210 23.10 -4.76 11.78
C ASP A 210 22.39 -3.47 12.22
N LYS A 211 21.65 -2.83 11.31
CA LYS A 211 20.84 -1.63 11.60
C LYS A 211 19.40 -1.98 12.01
N ILE A 212 19.00 -3.23 11.90
CA ILE A 212 17.66 -3.69 12.27
C ILE A 212 17.76 -4.39 13.63
N PRO A 213 17.17 -3.84 14.70
CA PRO A 213 17.30 -4.41 16.05
C PRO A 213 16.91 -5.88 16.15
N LEU A 214 15.91 -6.32 15.36
CA LEU A 214 15.52 -7.75 15.30
C LEU A 214 16.51 -8.63 14.52
N GLY A 215 17.55 -8.07 13.90
CA GLY A 215 18.56 -8.82 13.15
C GLY A 215 18.02 -9.58 11.93
N ARG A 216 16.82 -9.25 11.44
CA ARG A 216 16.20 -9.88 10.27
C ARG A 216 15.37 -8.88 9.48
N PHE A 217 15.17 -9.16 8.21
CA PHE A 217 14.17 -8.46 7.41
C PHE A 217 12.74 -8.85 7.83
N GLY A 218 11.80 -7.94 7.64
CA GLY A 218 10.37 -8.22 7.80
C GLY A 218 9.86 -9.14 6.69
N LYS A 219 8.74 -9.83 6.93
CA LYS A 219 8.05 -10.64 5.94
C LYS A 219 6.89 -9.86 5.32
N ALA A 220 6.51 -10.19 4.09
CA ALA A 220 5.39 -9.56 3.41
C ALA A 220 4.07 -9.72 4.18
N GLU A 221 3.89 -10.85 4.87
CA GLU A 221 2.71 -11.16 5.69
C GLU A 221 2.62 -10.26 6.93
N GLU A 222 3.75 -9.84 7.50
CA GLU A 222 3.79 -8.91 8.63
C GLU A 222 3.25 -7.54 8.19
N ILE A 223 3.63 -7.07 7.00
CA ILE A 223 3.08 -5.84 6.41
C ILE A 223 1.58 -5.99 6.09
N ALA A 224 1.17 -7.15 5.58
CA ALA A 224 -0.23 -7.43 5.28
C ALA A 224 -1.10 -7.39 6.55
N ASN A 225 -0.59 -7.86 7.69
CA ASN A 225 -1.29 -7.78 8.97
C ASN A 225 -1.49 -6.34 9.44
N VAL A 226 -0.47 -5.47 9.31
CA VAL A 226 -0.60 -4.04 9.61
C VAL A 226 -1.60 -3.36 8.67
N GLY A 227 -1.54 -3.66 7.39
CA GLY A 227 -2.53 -3.17 6.42
C GLY A 227 -3.95 -3.55 6.83
N TYR A 228 -4.16 -4.77 7.30
CA TYR A 228 -5.45 -5.22 7.77
C TYR A 228 -5.92 -4.47 9.03
N ILE A 229 -5.06 -4.28 10.03
CA ILE A 229 -5.41 -3.53 11.26
C ILE A 229 -5.80 -2.09 10.93
N SER A 230 -5.19 -1.47 9.93
CA SER A 230 -5.51 -0.11 9.49
C SER A 230 -6.93 0.04 8.91
N PHE A 231 -7.66 -1.05 8.69
CA PHE A 231 -9.07 -1.01 8.28
C PHE A 231 -10.05 -1.09 9.45
N LEU A 232 -9.58 -1.41 10.64
CA LEU A 232 -10.41 -1.58 11.81
C LEU A 232 -10.53 -0.28 12.60
N ASP A 233 -11.65 -0.11 13.29
CA ASP A 233 -11.78 0.88 14.34
C ASP A 233 -10.85 0.49 15.51
N PRO A 234 -9.97 1.37 15.98
CA PRO A 234 -9.04 1.05 17.05
C PRO A 234 -9.74 0.82 18.41
N GLU A 235 -10.96 1.35 18.61
CA GLU A 235 -11.70 1.21 19.86
C GLU A 235 -12.57 -0.05 19.88
N THR A 236 -13.21 -0.39 18.77
CA THR A 236 -14.15 -1.52 18.71
C THR A 236 -13.56 -2.76 18.06
N GLY A 237 -12.46 -2.65 17.31
CA GLY A 237 -11.91 -3.73 16.52
C GLY A 237 -12.79 -4.15 15.32
N GLU A 238 -13.87 -3.43 15.06
CA GLU A 238 -14.78 -3.69 13.95
C GLU A 238 -14.44 -2.84 12.73
N TRP A 239 -14.96 -3.24 11.56
CA TRP A 239 -14.89 -2.40 10.38
C TRP A 239 -15.70 -1.13 10.62
N ASP A 240 -15.00 -0.01 10.74
CA ASP A 240 -15.64 1.30 10.82
C ASP A 240 -15.02 2.25 9.78
N ALA A 241 -15.84 2.61 8.81
CA ALA A 241 -15.52 3.71 7.92
C ALA A 241 -15.75 5.07 8.59
N ALA A 242 -16.39 5.11 9.77
CA ALA A 242 -16.84 6.34 10.43
C ALA A 242 -15.81 6.96 11.37
N ASN A 243 -14.66 6.34 11.59
CA ASN A 243 -13.66 6.90 12.50
C ASN A 243 -13.11 8.23 11.96
N LYS A 244 -13.49 9.32 12.62
CA LYS A 244 -13.22 10.70 12.21
C LYS A 244 -11.77 11.15 12.50
N LYS A 245 -10.89 10.24 12.89
CA LYS A 245 -9.49 10.57 13.18
C LYS A 245 -8.73 10.92 11.89
N PRO A 246 -7.83 11.90 11.93
CA PRO A 246 -7.02 12.31 10.79
C PRO A 246 -6.11 11.17 10.30
N ALA A 247 -5.55 11.35 9.12
CA ALA A 247 -4.65 10.39 8.49
C ALA A 247 -3.50 10.00 9.41
N ASN A 248 -3.37 8.70 9.67
CA ASN A 248 -2.24 8.16 10.41
C ASN A 248 -1.17 7.68 9.42
N VAL A 249 0.08 8.06 9.66
CA VAL A 249 1.23 7.45 9.04
C VAL A 249 1.72 6.35 9.96
N ILE A 250 1.49 5.09 9.59
CA ILE A 250 1.97 3.96 10.37
C ILE A 250 3.42 3.72 9.93
N GLN A 251 4.37 4.15 10.76
CA GLN A 251 5.77 3.80 10.61
C GLN A 251 5.99 2.46 11.29
N LEU A 252 6.34 1.45 10.50
CA LEU A 252 6.85 0.19 11.05
C LEU A 252 8.31 0.42 11.38
N SER A 253 8.60 0.62 12.67
CA SER A 253 9.98 0.71 13.14
C SER A 253 10.69 -0.64 12.93
N ASP A 254 12.00 -0.58 12.81
CA ASP A 254 12.85 -1.76 12.75
C ASP A 254 12.78 -2.58 14.06
N ASN A 255 12.04 -2.11 15.07
CA ASN A 255 11.79 -2.72 16.37
C ASN A 255 10.37 -3.28 16.44
N PHE A 256 10.16 -4.52 16.02
CA PHE A 256 8.84 -5.13 15.96
C PHE A 256 8.19 -5.37 17.34
N ASN A 257 8.97 -5.52 18.41
CA ASN A 257 8.45 -5.70 19.78
C ASN A 257 7.97 -4.40 20.42
N ASP A 258 8.54 -3.26 20.05
CA ASP A 258 8.05 -1.94 20.51
C ASP A 258 6.87 -1.45 19.65
N ALA A 259 6.73 -2.01 18.44
CA ALA A 259 5.71 -1.61 17.47
C ALA A 259 4.29 -2.06 17.83
N MET A 260 4.10 -2.98 18.77
CA MET A 260 2.75 -3.34 19.26
C MET A 260 2.20 -2.30 20.23
N GLU A 261 3.06 -1.45 20.83
CA GLU A 261 2.65 -0.36 21.73
C GLU A 261 2.79 1.06 21.11
N GLU A 262 3.59 1.24 20.03
CA GLU A 262 3.89 2.55 19.42
C GLU A 262 3.57 2.66 17.92
N ILE A 263 2.67 1.89 17.37
CA ILE A 263 2.40 1.81 15.92
C ILE A 263 1.73 3.07 15.35
N ALA A 264 1.13 3.91 16.17
CA ALA A 264 0.47 5.12 15.74
C ALA A 264 1.22 6.36 16.21
N ILE A 265 2.04 6.97 15.38
CA ILE A 265 2.35 8.40 15.58
C ILE A 265 1.08 9.14 15.19
N GLU A 266 0.28 9.47 16.18
CA GLU A 266 -0.86 10.36 16.04
C GLU A 266 -0.30 11.75 15.72
N ILE A 267 -0.40 12.17 14.48
CA ILE A 267 -0.14 13.57 14.14
C ILE A 267 -1.45 14.28 14.45
N ASP A 268 -1.48 14.87 15.65
CA ASP A 268 -2.58 15.73 16.05
C ASP A 268 -2.74 16.87 15.03
N SER A 269 -3.99 17.15 14.66
CA SER A 269 -4.37 18.25 13.79
C SER A 269 -4.08 19.65 14.38
N SER A 270 -3.56 19.74 15.62
CA SER A 270 -3.16 20.99 16.28
C SER A 270 -1.82 21.55 15.83
N GLY A 271 -0.99 20.76 15.11
CA GLY A 271 0.29 21.24 14.59
C GLY A 271 1.41 21.42 15.64
N ASP A 272 1.20 20.95 16.86
CA ASP A 272 2.22 20.97 17.90
C ASP A 272 3.22 19.82 17.71
N TYR A 273 4.44 20.20 17.35
CA TYR A 273 5.60 19.31 17.35
C TYR A 273 6.18 19.32 18.76
N GLY A 274 5.85 18.29 19.53
CA GLY A 274 6.52 17.99 20.79
C GLY A 274 7.81 17.20 20.57
#